data_736386709afe1e91c0de60307ad29452
#
_entry.id   736386709afe1e91c0de60307ad29452
#
_cell.length_a   1.000
_cell.length_b   1.000
_cell.length_c   1.000
_cell.angle_alpha   90.00
_cell.angle_beta   90.00
_cell.angle_gamma   90.00
#
_symmetry.space_group_name_H-M   'P 1'
#
loop_
_entity.id
_entity.type
_entity.pdbx_description
1 polymer ?
#
loop_
_entity_poly.entity_id
_entity_poly.type
_entity_poly.pdbx_seq_one_letter_code
_entity_poly.pdbx_strand_id
1 'polypeptide(L)'
;MLVNESKTILDIKNIEVIYDHVILVLKGVSLKVLEGQIVALLGANGAGKSTTLKSISNLLKSERGDVTTGSITFYEQNIVNYDPSILVSSGIVQVMEGRHCFEHLTVEENILTGAFTRKINSKILNESLEKVYNYFPKLKNRRKSLAGYTSGGEQQMIAIGRALMSDPKLILLDEPSMGLAPQVVEEIFAIVKDLNSTENVSFLLAEQNTNIALKNSSYGYILESGRVVMNGSSDELSNNADVKEFYLGVAGENRKSFKDAKHYRRRKRWLA
;
A
#
# COMPACT_ATOMS: atom_id res chain seq x y z
N MET A 1 -16.52 -1.22 29.48
CA MET A 1 -15.92 -1.68 28.21
C MET A 1 -14.60 -0.95 28.08
N LEU A 2 -13.47 -1.66 28.24
CA LEU A 2 -12.15 -1.09 27.97
C LEU A 2 -12.10 -0.82 26.46
N VAL A 3 -11.99 0.43 26.06
CA VAL A 3 -11.65 0.82 24.69
C VAL A 3 -10.27 0.25 24.46
N ASN A 4 -10.16 -0.85 23.71
CA ASN A 4 -8.87 -1.35 23.24
C ASN A 4 -8.30 -0.23 22.35
N GLU A 5 -7.35 0.55 22.87
CA GLU A 5 -6.59 1.50 22.05
C GLU A 5 -5.85 0.67 20.99
N SER A 6 -6.34 0.75 19.75
CA SER A 6 -5.73 0.03 18.63
C SER A 6 -4.27 0.44 18.52
N LYS A 7 -3.36 -0.52 18.66
CA LYS A 7 -1.91 -0.28 18.63
C LYS A 7 -1.50 0.26 17.27
N THR A 8 -0.67 1.29 17.25
CA THR A 8 -0.10 1.82 16.00
C THR A 8 0.98 0.85 15.49
N ILE A 9 0.79 0.30 14.29
CA ILE A 9 1.77 -0.57 13.63
C ILE A 9 2.79 0.24 12.83
N LEU A 10 2.34 1.31 12.15
CA LEU A 10 3.18 2.21 11.35
C LEU A 10 2.88 3.65 11.72
N ASP A 11 3.89 4.45 12.03
CA ASP A 11 3.77 5.90 12.24
C ASP A 11 4.84 6.64 11.42
N ILE A 12 4.39 7.44 10.48
CA ILE A 12 5.22 8.32 9.65
C ILE A 12 5.03 9.75 10.11
N LYS A 13 6.12 10.43 10.43
CA LYS A 13 6.11 11.81 10.95
C LYS A 13 6.96 12.72 10.08
N ASN A 14 6.31 13.61 9.37
CA ASN A 14 6.91 14.74 8.66
C ASN A 14 8.07 14.34 7.75
N ILE A 15 7.95 13.24 6.99
CA ILE A 15 9.03 12.79 6.11
C ILE A 15 9.16 13.68 4.88
N GLU A 16 10.40 13.98 4.54
CA GLU A 16 10.78 14.56 3.26
C GLU A 16 11.63 13.57 2.50
N VAL A 17 11.37 13.44 1.19
CA VAL A 17 12.12 12.54 0.31
C VAL A 17 12.64 13.36 -0.87
N ILE A 18 13.95 13.22 -1.11
CA ILE A 18 14.64 13.88 -2.21
C ILE A 18 15.26 12.80 -3.11
N TYR A 19 15.09 12.93 -4.42
CA TYR A 19 15.77 12.12 -5.44
C TYR A 19 16.90 12.94 -6.07
N ASP A 20 17.99 12.23 -6.43
CA ASP A 20 19.19 12.80 -7.05
C ASP A 20 19.72 14.05 -6.32
N HIS A 21 19.50 14.15 -4.98
CA HIS A 21 19.85 15.29 -4.12
C HIS A 21 19.21 16.64 -4.51
N VAL A 22 18.28 16.66 -5.47
CA VAL A 22 17.69 17.90 -6.02
C VAL A 22 16.16 17.88 -6.03
N ILE A 23 15.53 16.73 -6.34
CA ILE A 23 14.10 16.66 -6.59
C ILE A 23 13.35 16.32 -5.29
N LEU A 24 12.78 17.32 -4.64
CA LEU A 24 11.95 17.15 -3.45
C LEU A 24 10.56 16.61 -3.85
N VAL A 25 10.32 15.34 -3.61
CA VAL A 25 9.08 14.63 -3.95
C VAL A 25 8.09 14.61 -2.79
N LEU A 26 8.51 14.16 -1.59
CA LEU A 26 7.67 14.24 -0.39
C LEU A 26 8.05 15.45 0.45
N LYS A 27 7.04 16.16 0.96
CA LYS A 27 7.17 17.51 1.54
C LYS A 27 6.50 17.57 2.91
N GLY A 28 6.96 16.74 3.85
CA GLY A 28 6.43 16.68 5.20
C GLY A 28 5.19 15.77 5.29
N VAL A 29 5.27 14.55 4.73
CA VAL A 29 4.20 13.56 4.81
C VAL A 29 4.14 12.96 6.19
N SER A 30 2.92 12.91 6.76
CA SER A 30 2.62 12.24 8.02
C SER A 30 1.38 11.37 7.85
N LEU A 31 1.46 10.12 8.28
CA LEU A 31 0.33 9.18 8.29
C LEU A 31 0.56 8.08 9.33
N LYS A 32 -0.53 7.41 9.73
CA LYS A 32 -0.52 6.28 10.67
C LYS A 32 -1.33 5.13 10.12
N VAL A 33 -0.91 3.91 10.46
CA VAL A 33 -1.68 2.69 10.28
C VAL A 33 -1.80 2.02 11.65
N LEU A 34 -3.02 1.66 12.04
CA LEU A 34 -3.26 0.87 13.23
C LEU A 34 -3.18 -0.62 12.91
N GLU A 35 -2.85 -1.43 13.90
CA GLU A 35 -2.81 -2.88 13.75
C GLU A 35 -4.17 -3.43 13.33
N GLY A 36 -4.19 -4.32 12.32
CA GLY A 36 -5.41 -4.86 11.75
C GLY A 36 -6.24 -3.85 10.95
N GLN A 37 -5.67 -2.73 10.51
CA GLN A 37 -6.37 -1.71 9.72
C GLN A 37 -5.99 -1.78 8.24
N ILE A 38 -6.97 -1.55 7.36
CA ILE A 38 -6.73 -1.24 5.94
C ILE A 38 -6.83 0.28 5.78
N VAL A 39 -5.72 0.91 5.42
CA VAL A 39 -5.61 2.37 5.22
C VAL A 39 -5.35 2.67 3.75
N ALA A 40 -6.09 3.60 3.17
CA ALA A 40 -5.89 4.06 1.80
C ALA A 40 -4.97 5.29 1.74
N LEU A 41 -4.02 5.28 0.82
CA LEU A 41 -3.22 6.43 0.40
C LEU A 41 -3.64 6.82 -1.02
N LEU A 42 -4.44 7.85 -1.12
CA LEU A 42 -5.11 8.28 -2.34
C LEU A 42 -4.36 9.44 -3.00
N GLY A 43 -4.44 9.52 -4.32
CA GLY A 43 -3.86 10.65 -5.05
C GLY A 43 -3.67 10.34 -6.52
N ALA A 44 -3.53 11.38 -7.33
CA ALA A 44 -3.23 11.26 -8.75
C ALA A 44 -1.84 10.66 -9.01
N ASN A 45 -1.55 10.30 -10.27
CA ASN A 45 -0.19 9.91 -10.66
C ASN A 45 0.78 11.05 -10.39
N GLY A 46 1.96 10.72 -9.84
CA GLY A 46 2.95 11.72 -9.43
C GLY A 46 2.66 12.43 -8.10
N ALA A 47 1.59 12.07 -7.36
CA ALA A 47 1.31 12.66 -6.06
C ALA A 47 2.34 12.28 -4.97
N GLY A 48 3.09 11.18 -5.16
CA GLY A 48 4.10 10.68 -4.22
C GLY A 48 3.69 9.39 -3.50
N LYS A 49 2.64 8.68 -3.95
CA LYS A 49 2.15 7.44 -3.32
C LYS A 49 3.22 6.35 -3.28
N SER A 50 3.74 5.94 -4.45
CA SER A 50 4.79 4.91 -4.55
C SER A 50 6.06 5.32 -3.82
N THR A 51 6.42 6.62 -3.85
CA THR A 51 7.55 7.16 -3.08
C THR A 51 7.32 6.99 -1.57
N THR A 52 6.09 7.20 -1.09
CA THR A 52 5.74 6.98 0.32
C THR A 52 5.88 5.49 0.68
N LEU A 53 5.38 4.57 -0.15
CA LEU A 53 5.55 3.13 0.08
C LEU A 53 7.01 2.72 0.05
N LYS A 54 7.79 3.19 -0.93
CA LYS A 54 9.24 2.91 -1.04
C LYS A 54 10.04 3.50 0.13
N SER A 55 9.61 4.60 0.74
CA SER A 55 10.26 5.12 1.94
C SER A 55 10.06 4.21 3.16
N ILE A 56 8.92 3.55 3.27
CA ILE A 56 8.63 2.59 4.34
C ILE A 56 9.44 1.29 4.15
N SER A 57 9.52 0.79 2.92
CA SER A 57 10.25 -0.44 2.56
C SER A 57 11.76 -0.24 2.34
N ASN A 58 12.26 1.01 2.48
CA ASN A 58 13.65 1.42 2.22
C ASN A 58 14.16 1.07 0.81
N LEU A 59 13.28 1.07 -0.19
CA LEU A 59 13.63 0.83 -1.59
C LEU A 59 14.03 2.09 -2.36
N LEU A 60 13.98 3.28 -1.73
CA LEU A 60 14.33 4.55 -2.37
C LEU A 60 15.75 4.59 -2.90
N LYS A 61 16.71 3.98 -2.19
CA LYS A 61 18.14 4.01 -2.55
C LYS A 61 18.44 3.41 -3.91
N SER A 62 17.67 2.41 -4.34
CA SER A 62 17.80 1.81 -5.67
C SER A 62 17.46 2.79 -6.81
N GLU A 63 16.73 3.85 -6.49
CA GLU A 63 16.32 4.92 -7.41
C GLU A 63 16.97 6.26 -7.06
N ARG A 64 18.05 6.27 -6.26
CA ARG A 64 18.76 7.47 -5.77
C ARG A 64 17.89 8.41 -4.95
N GLY A 65 16.92 7.88 -4.21
CA GLY A 65 16.08 8.62 -3.28
C GLY A 65 16.51 8.41 -1.84
N ASP A 66 16.37 9.44 -1.01
CA ASP A 66 16.66 9.41 0.41
C ASP A 66 15.57 10.08 1.23
N VAL A 67 15.30 9.52 2.42
CA VAL A 67 14.53 10.21 3.47
C VAL A 67 15.46 11.17 4.18
N THR A 68 15.26 12.46 3.94
CA THR A 68 16.17 13.52 4.45
C THR A 68 15.71 14.12 5.77
N THR A 69 14.41 14.05 6.06
CA THR A 69 13.80 14.62 7.26
C THR A 69 12.68 13.72 7.76
N GLY A 70 12.36 13.80 9.05
CA GLY A 70 11.27 13.08 9.68
C GLY A 70 11.66 11.69 10.20
N SER A 71 10.66 10.88 10.51
CA SER A 71 10.85 9.53 11.02
C SER A 71 9.78 8.58 10.50
N ILE A 72 10.15 7.30 10.38
CA ILE A 72 9.25 6.20 10.08
C ILE A 72 9.46 5.16 11.17
N THR A 73 8.41 4.85 11.92
CA THR A 73 8.48 3.84 12.96
C THR A 73 7.53 2.68 12.68
N PHE A 74 8.00 1.46 12.91
CA PHE A 74 7.23 0.23 12.87
C PHE A 74 7.26 -0.39 14.26
N TYR A 75 6.10 -0.57 14.89
CA TYR A 75 5.99 -0.93 16.32
C TYR A 75 6.94 -0.10 17.20
N GLU A 76 6.90 1.23 17.05
CA GLU A 76 7.74 2.20 17.80
C GLU A 76 9.23 2.18 17.45
N GLN A 77 9.71 1.20 16.69
CA GLN A 77 11.12 1.11 16.26
C GLN A 77 11.32 1.96 15.00
N ASN A 78 12.27 2.89 15.01
CA ASN A 78 12.64 3.65 13.82
C ASN A 78 13.30 2.72 12.79
N ILE A 79 12.73 2.70 11.58
CA ILE A 79 13.15 1.80 10.49
C ILE A 79 13.84 2.52 9.33
N VAL A 80 14.03 3.83 9.41
CA VAL A 80 14.74 4.59 8.36
C VAL A 80 16.14 4.02 8.18
N ASN A 81 16.54 3.79 6.93
CA ASN A 81 17.83 3.21 6.52
C ASN A 81 18.08 1.74 6.93
N TYR A 82 17.08 1.01 7.39
CA TYR A 82 17.24 -0.44 7.56
C TYR A 82 17.39 -1.14 6.21
N ASP A 83 18.09 -2.28 6.20
CA ASP A 83 18.12 -3.14 5.02
C ASP A 83 16.71 -3.67 4.72
N PRO A 84 16.24 -3.65 3.45
CA PRO A 84 14.92 -4.16 3.08
C PRO A 84 14.67 -5.61 3.53
N SER A 85 15.69 -6.47 3.54
CA SER A 85 15.56 -7.85 4.00
C SER A 85 15.22 -7.95 5.49
N ILE A 86 15.75 -7.04 6.32
CA ILE A 86 15.41 -6.92 7.73
C ILE A 86 13.95 -6.49 7.89
N LEU A 87 13.47 -5.56 7.08
CA LEU A 87 12.07 -5.12 7.12
C LEU A 87 11.11 -6.24 6.75
N VAL A 88 11.42 -7.01 5.70
CA VAL A 88 10.63 -8.20 5.33
C VAL A 88 10.63 -9.21 6.49
N SER A 89 11.77 -9.49 7.09
CA SER A 89 11.87 -10.40 8.25
C SER A 89 11.12 -9.89 9.49
N SER A 90 10.95 -8.57 9.62
CA SER A 90 10.18 -7.93 10.69
C SER A 90 8.67 -7.94 10.42
N GLY A 91 8.25 -8.24 9.18
CA GLY A 91 6.85 -8.35 8.77
C GLY A 91 6.34 -7.18 7.92
N ILE A 92 7.19 -6.33 7.34
CA ILE A 92 6.81 -5.30 6.35
C ILE A 92 7.12 -5.82 4.96
N VAL A 93 6.11 -5.92 4.09
CA VAL A 93 6.29 -6.38 2.71
C VAL A 93 5.62 -5.43 1.75
N GLN A 94 6.30 -5.12 0.65
CA GLN A 94 5.71 -4.31 -0.43
C GLN A 94 5.40 -5.18 -1.65
N VAL A 95 4.19 -5.06 -2.15
CA VAL A 95 3.76 -5.50 -3.48
C VAL A 95 3.82 -4.27 -4.38
N MET A 96 4.83 -4.21 -5.24
CA MET A 96 5.09 -3.05 -6.10
C MET A 96 4.11 -3.00 -7.28
N GLU A 97 3.89 -1.80 -7.80
CA GLU A 97 3.21 -1.58 -9.06
C GLU A 97 3.86 -2.42 -10.18
N GLY A 98 3.07 -2.94 -11.12
CA GLY A 98 3.60 -3.74 -12.24
C GLY A 98 3.80 -5.22 -11.91
N ARG A 99 3.34 -5.70 -10.74
CA ARG A 99 3.29 -7.13 -10.34
C ARG A 99 4.64 -7.79 -10.12
N HIS A 100 5.66 -7.47 -10.90
CA HIS A 100 7.06 -7.95 -10.80
C HIS A 100 7.19 -9.47 -10.57
N CYS A 101 6.46 -10.26 -11.37
CA CYS A 101 6.63 -11.71 -11.38
C CYS A 101 7.93 -12.08 -12.10
N PHE A 102 8.58 -13.14 -11.63
CA PHE A 102 9.69 -13.76 -12.34
C PHE A 102 9.12 -14.62 -13.47
N GLU A 103 9.11 -14.11 -14.70
CA GLU A 103 8.39 -14.69 -15.84
C GLU A 103 8.84 -16.11 -16.18
N HIS A 104 10.13 -16.43 -15.94
CA HIS A 104 10.74 -17.73 -16.23
C HIS A 104 10.58 -18.75 -15.09
N LEU A 105 10.09 -18.33 -13.93
CA LEU A 105 9.76 -19.24 -12.84
C LEU A 105 8.29 -19.66 -12.95
N THR A 106 7.99 -20.85 -12.45
CA THR A 106 6.61 -21.32 -12.29
C THR A 106 5.87 -20.46 -11.27
N VAL A 107 4.53 -20.54 -11.27
CA VAL A 107 3.67 -19.90 -10.26
C VAL A 107 4.11 -20.29 -8.86
N GLU A 108 4.33 -21.59 -8.62
CA GLU A 108 4.76 -22.11 -7.31
C GLU A 108 6.12 -21.58 -6.90
N GLU A 109 7.10 -21.60 -7.78
CA GLU A 109 8.45 -21.07 -7.51
C GLU A 109 8.41 -19.57 -7.22
N ASN A 110 7.60 -18.78 -7.97
CA ASN A 110 7.40 -17.37 -7.67
C ASN A 110 6.87 -17.15 -6.25
N ILE A 111 5.86 -17.91 -5.84
CA ILE A 111 5.27 -17.81 -4.49
C ILE A 111 6.31 -18.17 -3.44
N LEU A 112 7.04 -19.28 -3.64
CA LEU A 112 8.06 -19.77 -2.71
C LEU A 112 9.21 -18.76 -2.49
N THR A 113 9.54 -17.90 -3.46
CA THR A 113 10.56 -16.85 -3.26
C THR A 113 10.24 -15.92 -2.10
N GLY A 114 8.96 -15.74 -1.75
CA GLY A 114 8.54 -14.90 -0.64
C GLY A 114 8.97 -15.41 0.74
N ALA A 115 9.29 -16.72 0.86
CA ALA A 115 9.77 -17.30 2.12
C ALA A 115 11.29 -17.18 2.31
N PHE A 116 12.02 -16.55 1.38
CA PHE A 116 13.49 -16.56 1.36
C PHE A 116 14.16 -15.99 2.62
N THR A 117 13.50 -15.02 3.25
CA THR A 117 14.00 -14.39 4.48
C THR A 117 13.66 -15.20 5.75
N ARG A 118 12.80 -16.23 5.64
CA ARG A 118 12.33 -17.02 6.78
C ARG A 118 13.21 -18.26 6.98
N LYS A 119 13.69 -18.46 8.21
CA LYS A 119 14.39 -19.69 8.61
C LYS A 119 13.36 -20.73 9.09
N ILE A 120 12.65 -21.36 8.15
CA ILE A 120 11.58 -22.34 8.42
C ILE A 120 11.92 -23.71 7.83
N ASN A 121 11.34 -24.77 8.40
CA ASN A 121 11.48 -26.11 7.88
C ASN A 121 10.47 -26.36 6.73
N SER A 122 10.67 -27.46 5.98
CA SER A 122 9.83 -27.82 4.84
C SER A 122 8.36 -28.01 5.20
N LYS A 123 8.03 -28.42 6.43
CA LYS A 123 6.64 -28.59 6.88
C LYS A 123 5.93 -27.25 6.95
N ILE A 124 6.52 -26.27 7.65
CA ILE A 124 5.99 -24.90 7.77
C ILE A 124 5.92 -24.21 6.40
N LEU A 125 6.93 -24.43 5.54
CA LEU A 125 6.94 -23.89 4.18
C LEU A 125 5.73 -24.41 3.38
N ASN A 126 5.46 -25.72 3.43
CA ASN A 126 4.32 -26.32 2.74
C ASN A 126 2.97 -25.86 3.32
N GLU A 127 2.86 -25.73 4.63
CA GLU A 127 1.66 -25.18 5.29
C GLU A 127 1.40 -23.75 4.84
N SER A 128 2.44 -22.91 4.75
CA SER A 128 2.34 -21.53 4.25
C SER A 128 1.92 -21.50 2.77
N LEU A 129 2.45 -22.39 1.94
CA LEU A 129 2.11 -22.50 0.53
C LEU A 129 0.64 -22.93 0.34
N GLU A 130 0.19 -23.95 1.09
CA GLU A 130 -1.22 -24.37 1.05
C GLU A 130 -2.17 -23.28 1.52
N LYS A 131 -1.76 -22.47 2.53
CA LYS A 131 -2.51 -21.27 2.94
C LYS A 131 -2.66 -20.28 1.79
N VAL A 132 -1.60 -20.00 1.03
CA VAL A 132 -1.67 -19.15 -0.17
C VAL A 132 -2.64 -19.73 -1.19
N TYR A 133 -2.62 -21.04 -1.42
CA TYR A 133 -3.54 -21.69 -2.36
C TYR A 133 -5.01 -21.71 -1.89
N ASN A 134 -5.25 -21.64 -0.59
CA ASN A 134 -6.61 -21.49 -0.06
C ASN A 134 -7.19 -20.10 -0.39
N TYR A 135 -6.37 -19.04 -0.31
CA TYR A 135 -6.77 -17.69 -0.74
C TYR A 135 -6.85 -17.56 -2.28
N PHE A 136 -5.97 -18.24 -3.01
CA PHE A 136 -5.87 -18.18 -4.46
C PHE A 136 -5.98 -19.55 -5.13
N PRO A 137 -7.18 -20.21 -5.11
CA PRO A 137 -7.33 -21.57 -5.65
C PRO A 137 -6.96 -21.70 -7.13
N LYS A 138 -7.15 -20.61 -7.91
CA LYS A 138 -6.78 -20.55 -9.32
C LYS A 138 -5.27 -20.78 -9.54
N LEU A 139 -4.43 -20.27 -8.62
CA LEU A 139 -2.99 -20.45 -8.69
C LEU A 139 -2.56 -21.89 -8.45
N LYS A 140 -3.27 -22.63 -7.57
CA LYS A 140 -3.00 -24.06 -7.32
C LYS A 140 -3.14 -24.88 -8.59
N ASN A 141 -4.18 -24.60 -9.39
CA ASN A 141 -4.41 -25.30 -10.65
C ASN A 141 -3.33 -25.00 -11.70
N ARG A 142 -2.68 -23.85 -11.60
CA ARG A 142 -1.63 -23.39 -12.50
C ARG A 142 -0.22 -23.41 -11.89
N ARG A 143 -0.03 -24.08 -10.75
CA ARG A 143 1.22 -24.02 -9.98
C ARG A 143 2.48 -24.35 -10.81
N LYS A 144 2.36 -25.23 -11.81
CA LYS A 144 3.46 -25.67 -12.71
C LYS A 144 3.59 -24.82 -13.98
N SER A 145 2.67 -23.89 -14.24
CA SER A 145 2.76 -22.97 -15.39
C SER A 145 3.79 -21.90 -15.11
N LEU A 146 4.51 -21.45 -16.13
CA LEU A 146 5.39 -20.29 -16.03
C LEU A 146 4.55 -19.02 -15.77
N ALA A 147 5.02 -18.17 -14.86
CA ALA A 147 4.29 -16.97 -14.48
C ALA A 147 4.10 -15.98 -15.65
N GLY A 148 5.05 -15.94 -16.60
CA GLY A 148 4.93 -15.11 -17.80
C GLY A 148 3.75 -15.47 -18.71
N TYR A 149 3.19 -16.69 -18.60
CA TYR A 149 2.02 -17.12 -19.36
C TYR A 149 0.71 -17.05 -18.58
N THR A 150 0.71 -16.39 -17.43
CA THR A 150 -0.49 -16.15 -16.63
C THR A 150 -1.14 -14.80 -16.97
N SER A 151 -2.45 -14.68 -16.74
CA SER A 151 -3.15 -13.41 -16.91
C SER A 151 -2.66 -12.35 -15.95
N GLY A 152 -2.89 -11.07 -16.25
CA GLY A 152 -2.51 -9.98 -15.36
C GLY A 152 -3.12 -10.07 -13.96
N GLY A 153 -4.33 -10.60 -13.84
CA GLY A 153 -4.95 -10.85 -12.54
C GLY A 153 -4.27 -11.98 -11.78
N GLU A 154 -3.93 -13.08 -12.46
CA GLU A 154 -3.16 -14.18 -11.87
C GLU A 154 -1.76 -13.71 -11.43
N GLN A 155 -1.09 -12.85 -12.21
CA GLN A 155 0.20 -12.27 -11.83
C GLN A 155 0.07 -11.39 -10.57
N GLN A 156 -1.02 -10.63 -10.43
CA GLN A 156 -1.27 -9.85 -9.22
C GLN A 156 -1.51 -10.77 -8.01
N MET A 157 -2.26 -11.86 -8.19
CA MET A 157 -2.45 -12.87 -7.16
C MET A 157 -1.13 -13.56 -6.77
N ILE A 158 -0.26 -13.86 -7.75
CA ILE A 158 1.09 -14.40 -7.49
C ILE A 158 1.90 -13.42 -6.66
N ALA A 159 1.90 -12.12 -6.98
CA ALA A 159 2.64 -11.10 -6.25
C ALA A 159 2.16 -10.96 -4.79
N ILE A 160 0.84 -11.00 -4.56
CA ILE A 160 0.26 -11.00 -3.21
C ILE A 160 0.56 -12.33 -2.50
N GLY A 161 0.41 -13.47 -3.18
CA GLY A 161 0.75 -14.78 -2.64
C GLY A 161 2.22 -14.89 -2.21
N ARG A 162 3.13 -14.32 -3.00
CA ARG A 162 4.55 -14.18 -2.65
C ARG A 162 4.74 -13.34 -1.37
N ALA A 163 4.02 -12.24 -1.24
CA ALA A 163 4.07 -11.41 -0.03
C ALA A 163 3.59 -12.21 1.21
N LEU A 164 2.55 -13.02 1.09
CA LEU A 164 2.01 -13.83 2.20
C LEU A 164 3.00 -14.89 2.69
N MET A 165 3.88 -15.41 1.82
CA MET A 165 4.89 -16.39 2.22
C MET A 165 5.90 -15.84 3.23
N SER A 166 6.07 -14.53 3.34
CA SER A 166 6.96 -13.91 4.34
C SER A 166 6.34 -13.80 5.73
N ASP A 167 5.06 -14.18 5.91
CA ASP A 167 4.30 -14.04 7.16
C ASP A 167 4.16 -12.57 7.61
N PRO A 168 3.56 -11.71 6.74
CA PRO A 168 3.56 -10.28 6.94
C PRO A 168 2.61 -9.82 8.05
N LYS A 169 2.98 -8.73 8.73
CA LYS A 169 2.12 -7.97 9.65
C LYS A 169 1.55 -6.72 8.99
N LEU A 170 2.30 -6.15 8.03
CA LEU A 170 1.93 -5.00 7.22
C LEU A 170 2.28 -5.26 5.75
N ILE A 171 1.28 -5.21 4.89
CA ILE A 171 1.47 -5.26 3.44
C ILE A 171 1.24 -3.87 2.85
N LEU A 172 2.22 -3.40 2.08
CA LEU A 172 2.15 -2.19 1.28
C LEU A 172 1.74 -2.59 -0.13
N LEU A 173 0.54 -2.19 -0.57
CA LEU A 173 0.04 -2.48 -1.92
C LEU A 173 0.13 -1.22 -2.78
N ASP A 174 0.88 -1.29 -3.88
CA ASP A 174 1.04 -0.18 -4.83
C ASP A 174 0.21 -0.44 -6.08
N GLU A 175 -0.88 0.30 -6.23
CA GLU A 175 -1.85 0.27 -7.34
C GLU A 175 -2.31 -1.15 -7.74
N PRO A 176 -2.79 -1.98 -6.79
CA PRO A 176 -3.14 -3.38 -7.07
C PRO A 176 -4.30 -3.56 -8.07
N SER A 177 -5.09 -2.52 -8.32
CA SER A 177 -6.21 -2.57 -9.27
C SER A 177 -5.81 -2.20 -10.71
N MET A 178 -4.61 -1.64 -10.93
CA MET A 178 -4.23 -1.05 -12.20
C MET A 178 -4.17 -2.08 -13.34
N GLY A 179 -4.90 -1.76 -14.44
CA GLY A 179 -4.92 -2.58 -15.65
C GLY A 179 -5.59 -3.95 -15.49
N LEU A 180 -6.45 -4.11 -14.47
CA LEU A 180 -7.21 -5.32 -14.23
C LEU A 180 -8.69 -5.15 -14.58
N ALA A 181 -9.33 -6.25 -14.97
CA ALA A 181 -10.78 -6.28 -15.16
C ALA A 181 -11.51 -6.07 -13.82
N PRO A 182 -12.67 -5.38 -13.78
CA PRO A 182 -13.40 -5.06 -12.56
C PRO A 182 -13.66 -6.27 -11.65
N GLN A 183 -14.03 -7.41 -12.22
CA GLN A 183 -14.28 -8.66 -11.47
C GLN A 183 -13.04 -9.18 -10.75
N VAL A 184 -11.86 -9.05 -11.38
CA VAL A 184 -10.58 -9.46 -10.79
C VAL A 184 -10.19 -8.51 -9.65
N VAL A 185 -10.44 -7.22 -9.83
CA VAL A 185 -10.24 -6.22 -8.77
C VAL A 185 -11.10 -6.54 -7.54
N GLU A 186 -12.38 -6.85 -7.74
CA GLU A 186 -13.27 -7.24 -6.64
C GLU A 186 -12.79 -8.51 -5.93
N GLU A 187 -12.34 -9.52 -6.68
CA GLU A 187 -11.78 -10.76 -6.13
C GLU A 187 -10.54 -10.47 -5.26
N ILE A 188 -9.59 -9.66 -5.76
CA ILE A 188 -8.38 -9.30 -5.02
C ILE A 188 -8.73 -8.55 -3.72
N PHE A 189 -9.62 -7.57 -3.78
CA PHE A 189 -9.99 -6.82 -2.57
C PHE A 189 -10.83 -7.63 -1.58
N ALA A 190 -11.61 -8.60 -2.05
CA ALA A 190 -12.27 -9.55 -1.16
C ALA A 190 -11.24 -10.37 -0.37
N ILE A 191 -10.17 -10.84 -1.04
CA ILE A 191 -9.07 -11.58 -0.40
C ILE A 191 -8.30 -10.66 0.57
N VAL A 192 -8.02 -9.40 0.22
CA VAL A 192 -7.37 -8.43 1.13
C VAL A 192 -8.19 -8.24 2.41
N LYS A 193 -9.53 -8.12 2.30
CA LYS A 193 -10.43 -8.02 3.46
C LYS A 193 -10.45 -9.29 4.29
N ASP A 194 -10.45 -10.44 3.64
CA ASP A 194 -10.42 -11.74 4.33
C ASP A 194 -9.11 -11.91 5.11
N LEU A 195 -7.97 -11.64 4.48
CA LEU A 195 -6.65 -11.63 5.15
C LEU A 195 -6.60 -10.67 6.33
N ASN A 196 -7.18 -9.48 6.19
CA ASN A 196 -7.25 -8.51 7.27
C ASN A 196 -8.10 -9.01 8.44
N SER A 197 -9.29 -9.57 8.17
CA SER A 197 -10.22 -9.99 9.21
C SER A 197 -9.84 -11.32 9.89
N THR A 198 -9.24 -12.26 9.15
CA THR A 198 -8.92 -13.61 9.66
C THR A 198 -7.52 -13.71 10.22
N GLU A 199 -6.56 -13.00 9.60
CA GLU A 199 -5.13 -13.07 9.92
C GLU A 199 -4.60 -11.82 10.63
N ASN A 200 -5.46 -10.82 10.82
CA ASN A 200 -5.10 -9.51 11.40
C ASN A 200 -3.95 -8.80 10.66
N VAL A 201 -3.79 -9.07 9.35
CA VAL A 201 -2.78 -8.38 8.52
C VAL A 201 -3.23 -6.94 8.29
N SER A 202 -2.35 -5.98 8.54
CA SER A 202 -2.58 -4.58 8.25
C SER A 202 -2.20 -4.26 6.80
N PHE A 203 -2.89 -3.28 6.21
CA PHE A 203 -2.60 -2.87 4.83
C PHE A 203 -2.46 -1.34 4.71
N LEU A 204 -1.47 -0.90 3.96
CA LEU A 204 -1.41 0.44 3.40
C LEU A 204 -1.54 0.33 1.88
N LEU A 205 -2.68 0.78 1.37
CA LEU A 205 -3.12 0.65 -0.01
C LEU A 205 -2.92 1.98 -0.74
N ALA A 206 -1.95 2.08 -1.63
CA ALA A 206 -1.80 3.22 -2.54
C ALA A 206 -2.65 2.98 -3.78
N GLU A 207 -3.60 3.87 -4.07
CA GLU A 207 -4.52 3.75 -5.19
C GLU A 207 -4.84 5.12 -5.82
N GLN A 208 -4.99 5.11 -7.14
CA GLN A 208 -5.51 6.25 -7.88
C GLN A 208 -7.04 6.24 -7.90
N ASN A 209 -7.65 5.05 -7.98
CA ASN A 209 -9.09 4.90 -7.98
C ASN A 209 -9.66 5.06 -6.56
N THR A 210 -10.07 6.28 -6.24
CA THR A 210 -10.57 6.65 -4.91
C THR A 210 -11.82 5.86 -4.51
N ASN A 211 -12.72 5.56 -5.45
CA ASN A 211 -13.91 4.76 -5.16
C ASN A 211 -13.56 3.35 -4.69
N ILE A 212 -12.65 2.68 -5.41
CA ILE A 212 -12.20 1.33 -5.06
C ILE A 212 -11.50 1.35 -3.70
N ALA A 213 -10.60 2.30 -3.50
CA ALA A 213 -9.81 2.37 -2.29
C ALA A 213 -10.67 2.64 -1.04
N LEU A 214 -11.56 3.65 -1.08
CA LEU A 214 -12.42 3.98 0.06
C LEU A 214 -13.43 2.88 0.38
N LYS A 215 -13.97 2.18 -0.63
CA LYS A 215 -14.84 1.01 -0.44
C LYS A 215 -14.16 -0.14 0.31
N ASN A 216 -12.83 -0.21 0.24
CA ASN A 216 -12.04 -1.34 0.73
C ASN A 216 -11.12 -0.98 1.90
N SER A 217 -11.20 0.24 2.44
CA SER A 217 -10.44 0.70 3.59
C SER A 217 -11.34 1.27 4.69
N SER A 218 -10.81 1.39 5.90
CA SER A 218 -11.51 2.02 7.03
C SER A 218 -11.11 3.49 7.21
N TYR A 219 -9.93 3.87 6.73
CA TYR A 219 -9.35 5.21 6.84
C TYR A 219 -8.58 5.56 5.58
N GLY A 220 -8.47 6.85 5.25
CA GLY A 220 -7.74 7.30 4.08
C GLY A 220 -6.97 8.60 4.29
N TYR A 221 -5.88 8.72 3.52
CA TYR A 221 -5.08 9.92 3.37
C TYR A 221 -5.08 10.32 1.90
N ILE A 222 -5.35 11.59 1.61
CA ILE A 222 -5.28 12.13 0.25
C ILE A 222 -3.97 12.87 0.11
N LEU A 223 -3.16 12.40 -0.84
CA LEU A 223 -1.84 12.94 -1.16
C LEU A 223 -1.90 13.77 -2.43
N GLU A 224 -1.39 15.00 -2.38
CA GLU A 224 -1.27 15.88 -3.54
C GLU A 224 0.10 16.57 -3.54
N SER A 225 0.83 16.45 -4.64
CA SER A 225 2.14 17.12 -4.83
C SER A 225 3.11 16.90 -3.65
N GLY A 226 3.13 15.69 -3.11
CA GLY A 226 4.00 15.27 -2.00
C GLY A 226 3.55 15.72 -0.62
N ARG A 227 2.28 16.11 -0.43
CA ARG A 227 1.72 16.50 0.87
C ARG A 227 0.40 15.79 1.13
N VAL A 228 0.16 15.42 2.38
CA VAL A 228 -1.18 15.02 2.81
C VAL A 228 -2.04 16.27 2.92
N VAL A 229 -3.08 16.34 2.09
CA VAL A 229 -4.00 17.50 2.03
C VAL A 229 -5.28 17.27 2.82
N MET A 230 -5.70 16.01 2.98
CA MET A 230 -6.87 15.61 3.73
C MET A 230 -6.69 14.19 4.27
N ASN A 231 -7.31 13.88 5.39
CA ASN A 231 -7.42 12.52 5.93
C ASN A 231 -8.70 12.39 6.75
N GLY A 232 -9.18 11.18 6.93
CA GLY A 232 -10.39 10.88 7.69
C GLY A 232 -10.82 9.43 7.51
N SER A 233 -11.92 9.05 8.16
CA SER A 233 -12.54 7.76 7.90
C SER A 233 -13.00 7.66 6.45
N SER A 234 -13.06 6.44 5.91
CA SER A 234 -13.49 6.22 4.53
C SER A 234 -14.90 6.76 4.27
N ASP A 235 -15.78 6.70 5.26
CA ASP A 235 -17.14 7.24 5.17
C ASP A 235 -17.13 8.78 5.12
N GLU A 236 -16.33 9.45 5.97
CA GLU A 236 -16.17 10.90 5.93
C GLU A 236 -15.61 11.38 4.60
N LEU A 237 -14.56 10.72 4.10
CA LEU A 237 -13.95 11.07 2.81
C LEU A 237 -14.90 10.82 1.64
N SER A 238 -15.64 9.71 1.64
CA SER A 238 -16.61 9.38 0.60
C SER A 238 -17.79 10.38 0.55
N ASN A 239 -18.14 10.98 1.69
CA ASN A 239 -19.23 11.96 1.78
C ASN A 239 -18.76 13.41 1.61
N ASN A 240 -17.45 13.66 1.62
CA ASN A 240 -16.89 15.00 1.48
C ASN A 240 -17.13 15.56 0.07
N ALA A 241 -17.65 16.80 -0.02
CA ALA A 241 -17.96 17.45 -1.29
C ALA A 241 -16.73 17.65 -2.17
N ASP A 242 -15.61 18.08 -1.58
CA ASP A 242 -14.36 18.33 -2.31
C ASP A 242 -13.78 16.99 -2.84
N VAL A 243 -13.88 15.91 -2.05
CA VAL A 243 -13.44 14.58 -2.49
C VAL A 243 -14.31 14.07 -3.64
N LYS A 244 -15.62 14.29 -3.57
CA LYS A 244 -16.56 13.93 -4.65
C LYS A 244 -16.24 14.70 -5.94
N GLU A 245 -15.98 15.98 -5.83
CA GLU A 245 -15.69 16.83 -7.00
C GLU A 245 -14.33 16.49 -7.63
N PHE A 246 -13.25 16.39 -6.81
CA PHE A 246 -11.89 16.31 -7.34
C PHE A 246 -11.39 14.88 -7.57
N TYR A 247 -11.88 13.89 -6.81
CA TYR A 247 -11.32 12.54 -6.80
C TYR A 247 -12.32 11.44 -7.18
N LEU A 248 -13.64 11.65 -7.01
CA LEU A 248 -14.67 10.67 -7.36
C LEU A 248 -15.31 10.92 -8.73
N GLY A 249 -14.96 12.01 -9.41
CA GLY A 249 -15.44 12.31 -10.77
C GLY A 249 -16.94 12.64 -10.86
N VAL A 250 -17.58 13.06 -9.78
CA VAL A 250 -19.03 13.32 -9.70
C VAL A 250 -19.41 14.74 -10.16
N ALA A 251 -18.47 15.58 -10.52
CA ALA A 251 -18.76 16.94 -11.01
C ALA A 251 -18.02 17.32 -12.29
N GLY A 252 -18.80 18.01 -13.13
CA GLY A 252 -18.59 18.61 -14.42
C GLY A 252 -17.21 19.02 -14.92
N GLU A 253 -17.13 19.18 -16.20
CA GLU A 253 -16.07 19.46 -17.20
C GLU A 253 -14.84 20.32 -16.84
N ASN A 254 -14.64 20.78 -15.60
CA ASN A 254 -13.47 21.55 -15.18
C ASN A 254 -12.78 20.91 -13.98
N ARG A 255 -11.76 20.08 -14.21
CA ARG A 255 -10.84 19.59 -13.16
C ARG A 255 -10.06 20.77 -12.57
N LYS A 256 -10.53 21.32 -11.45
CA LYS A 256 -9.76 22.26 -10.63
C LYS A 256 -8.86 21.48 -9.68
N SER A 257 -7.60 21.89 -9.52
CA SER A 257 -6.69 21.33 -8.53
C SER A 257 -7.10 21.77 -7.12
N PHE A 258 -6.92 20.92 -6.12
CA PHE A 258 -7.14 21.25 -4.70
C PHE A 258 -6.26 22.46 -4.26
N LYS A 259 -5.14 22.71 -4.94
CA LYS A 259 -4.33 23.91 -4.75
C LYS A 259 -5.10 25.21 -5.00
N ASP A 260 -6.00 25.19 -5.99
CA ASP A 260 -6.75 26.39 -6.40
C ASP A 260 -7.88 26.70 -5.43
N ALA A 261 -8.47 25.66 -4.78
CA ALA A 261 -9.50 25.82 -3.76
C ALA A 261 -8.98 26.34 -2.42
N LYS A 262 -7.74 26.01 -2.03
CA LYS A 262 -7.14 26.42 -0.74
C LYS A 262 -6.73 27.90 -0.64
N HIS A 263 -6.56 28.61 -1.75
CA HIS A 263 -6.20 30.04 -1.72
C HIS A 263 -7.28 30.92 -1.06
N TYR A 264 -8.54 30.49 -1.06
CA TYR A 264 -9.64 31.29 -0.50
C TYR A 264 -9.76 31.23 1.05
N ARG A 265 -9.36 30.11 1.69
CA ARG A 265 -9.46 29.95 3.17
C ARG A 265 -8.27 30.46 3.98
N ARG A 266 -7.10 30.67 3.40
CA ARG A 266 -5.90 31.18 4.12
C ARG A 266 -5.97 32.65 4.54
N ARG A 267 -6.83 33.48 3.93
CA ARG A 267 -6.94 34.91 4.26
C ARG A 267 -7.65 35.25 5.56
N LYS A 268 -8.35 34.32 6.22
CA LYS A 268 -9.16 34.62 7.43
C LYS A 268 -8.54 34.24 8.78
N ARG A 269 -7.29 33.74 8.85
CA ARG A 269 -6.65 33.32 10.12
C ARG A 269 -5.48 34.23 10.62
N TRP A 270 -5.26 35.38 10.01
CA TRP A 270 -4.17 36.30 10.42
C TRP A 270 -4.69 37.63 11.01
N LEU A 271 -5.92 37.73 11.40
CA LEU A 271 -6.49 38.88 12.10
C LEU A 271 -7.44 38.39 13.19
N ALA A 272 -6.90 37.90 14.28
CA ALA A 272 -7.47 37.87 15.63
C ALA A 272 -6.34 37.61 16.63
#